data_c25d743f11475a6c54a9bc91f341f850
#
_entry.id   c25d743f11475a6c54a9bc91f341f850
#
_cell.length_a   1.000
_cell.length_b   1.000
_cell.length_c   1.000
_cell.angle_alpha   90.00
_cell.angle_beta   90.00
_cell.angle_gamma   90.00
#
_symmetry.space_group_name_H-M   'P 1'
#
loop_
_entity.id
_entity.type
_entity.pdbx_description
1 polymer ?
#
loop_
_entity_poly.entity_id
_entity_poly.type
_entity_poly.pdbx_seq_one_letter_code
_entity_poly.pdbx_strand_id
1 'polypeptide(L)'
;MSTVVWTPLGEADLPDLRELALACLRADGGLPQLADESMLRRLFLVGAGIGGRDETGDLVAAAAVRLEGPQARSATGLVRPSARYGGLGRQLAAWCAERAGGTLLRVVVESTSPQTESFLAGLGLEPTFAEHVMRHDLAEVPRVRRPAGMVSLPWSEDTATLFHRAYRASFAERPGFPDPPLGAWVRGLVEDPGFRPERSRVVLDREGRVAGFVTLSDCWLDQVGVVPRWRGQGLGGHLVARSLRAFSRAGCGEAWLAVGVDNPAHDLYRRLGFLDAGLRSRWERAVPGEGDLSS
;
A
#
# COMPACT_ATOMS: atom_id res chain seq x y z
N MET A 1 24.24 16.06 -20.73
CA MET A 1 23.20 16.06 -19.68
C MET A 1 22.05 16.86 -20.22
N SER A 2 20.91 16.23 -20.49
CA SER A 2 19.73 16.94 -20.96
C SER A 2 19.29 17.97 -19.91
N THR A 3 19.04 19.17 -20.33
CA THR A 3 18.60 20.26 -19.45
C THR A 3 17.17 20.00 -19.04
N VAL A 4 16.90 19.88 -17.73
CA VAL A 4 15.54 19.68 -17.18
C VAL A 4 15.04 20.99 -16.63
N VAL A 5 13.84 21.40 -17.06
CA VAL A 5 13.15 22.59 -16.56
C VAL A 5 12.21 22.17 -15.42
N TRP A 6 12.38 22.78 -14.25
CA TRP A 6 11.59 22.49 -13.06
C TRP A 6 10.45 23.49 -12.89
N THR A 7 9.22 22.99 -12.74
CA THR A 7 8.01 23.80 -12.56
C THR A 7 7.15 23.23 -11.42
N PRO A 8 6.39 24.09 -10.69
CA PRO A 8 5.38 23.60 -9.77
C PRO A 8 4.36 22.71 -10.48
N LEU A 9 3.93 21.63 -9.81
CA LEU A 9 2.87 20.75 -10.31
C LEU A 9 1.48 21.30 -10.01
N GLY A 10 0.56 21.09 -10.93
CA GLY A 10 -0.85 21.46 -10.82
C GLY A 10 -1.79 20.43 -11.46
N GLU A 11 -3.09 20.67 -11.41
CA GLU A 11 -4.12 19.77 -11.98
C GLU A 11 -3.90 19.46 -13.47
N ALA A 12 -3.34 20.41 -14.23
CA ALA A 12 -3.05 20.22 -15.65
C ALA A 12 -1.96 19.15 -15.89
N ASP A 13 -1.11 18.86 -14.91
CA ASP A 13 -0.03 17.89 -15.03
C ASP A 13 -0.48 16.45 -14.72
N LEU A 14 -1.73 16.21 -14.31
CA LEU A 14 -2.22 14.86 -13.96
C LEU A 14 -2.05 13.83 -15.08
N PRO A 15 -2.33 14.11 -16.35
CA PRO A 15 -2.08 13.16 -17.43
C PRO A 15 -0.62 12.75 -17.54
N ASP A 16 0.32 13.70 -17.44
CA ASP A 16 1.76 13.45 -17.52
C ASP A 16 2.27 12.71 -16.26
N LEU A 17 1.76 13.06 -15.08
CA LEU A 17 2.03 12.32 -13.84
C LEU A 17 1.57 10.87 -13.95
N ARG A 18 0.41 10.63 -14.55
CA ARG A 18 -0.11 9.27 -14.78
C ARG A 18 0.80 8.49 -15.73
N GLU A 19 1.25 9.09 -16.81
CA GLU A 19 2.18 8.45 -17.74
C GLU A 19 3.53 8.14 -17.08
N LEU A 20 4.06 9.06 -16.27
CA LEU A 20 5.28 8.86 -15.49
C LEU A 20 5.11 7.71 -14.49
N ALA A 21 3.99 7.67 -13.75
CA ALA A 21 3.68 6.60 -12.81
C ALA A 21 3.56 5.24 -13.52
N LEU A 22 2.87 5.17 -14.66
CA LEU A 22 2.76 3.95 -15.46
C LEU A 22 4.13 3.49 -15.99
N ALA A 23 5.01 4.40 -16.37
CA ALA A 23 6.35 4.06 -16.81
C ALA A 23 7.17 3.43 -15.66
N CYS A 24 7.07 3.99 -14.44
CA CYS A 24 7.71 3.42 -13.25
C CYS A 24 7.11 2.05 -12.88
N LEU A 25 5.79 1.92 -12.87
CA LEU A 25 5.12 0.64 -12.55
C LEU A 25 5.47 -0.46 -13.56
N ARG A 26 5.60 -0.14 -14.84
CA ARG A 26 6.04 -1.13 -15.85
C ARG A 26 7.48 -1.61 -15.64
N ALA A 27 8.35 -0.73 -15.13
CA ALA A 27 9.76 -1.06 -14.92
C ALA A 27 10.02 -1.77 -13.59
N ASP A 28 9.36 -1.33 -12.52
CA ASP A 28 9.69 -1.71 -11.15
C ASP A 28 8.57 -2.55 -10.48
N GLY A 29 7.38 -2.57 -11.07
CA GLY A 29 6.19 -3.06 -10.39
C GLY A 29 5.74 -2.09 -9.27
N GLY A 30 4.87 -2.56 -8.37
CA GLY A 30 4.41 -1.79 -7.22
C GLY A 30 2.89 -1.69 -7.14
N LEU A 31 2.42 -0.68 -6.42
CA LEU A 31 0.99 -0.46 -6.16
C LEU A 31 0.29 0.08 -7.44
N PRO A 32 -0.62 -0.68 -8.09
CA PRO A 32 -1.22 -0.27 -9.35
C PRO A 32 -2.00 1.04 -9.24
N GLN A 33 -2.59 1.34 -8.07
CA GLN A 33 -3.30 2.59 -7.79
C GLN A 33 -2.39 3.83 -7.86
N LEU A 34 -1.06 3.67 -7.91
CA LEU A 34 -0.15 4.79 -8.14
C LEU A 34 -0.48 5.57 -9.42
N ALA A 35 -1.08 4.91 -10.42
CA ALA A 35 -1.51 5.55 -11.67
C ALA A 35 -2.96 6.09 -11.64
N ASP A 36 -3.67 5.96 -10.52
CA ASP A 36 -5.02 6.50 -10.38
C ASP A 36 -4.96 8.00 -10.08
N GLU A 37 -5.82 8.78 -10.73
CA GLU A 37 -5.84 10.24 -10.54
C GLU A 37 -6.03 10.67 -9.09
N SER A 38 -6.89 9.97 -8.33
CA SER A 38 -7.14 10.25 -6.93
C SER A 38 -5.86 10.06 -6.08
N MET A 39 -5.09 9.02 -6.38
CA MET A 39 -3.81 8.76 -5.73
C MET A 39 -2.78 9.80 -6.12
N LEU A 40 -2.67 10.13 -7.41
CA LEU A 40 -1.73 11.14 -7.91
C LEU A 40 -2.03 12.52 -7.31
N ARG A 41 -3.29 12.95 -7.26
CA ARG A 41 -3.68 14.19 -6.56
C ARG A 41 -3.23 14.17 -5.11
N ARG A 42 -3.54 13.09 -4.40
CA ARG A 42 -3.18 12.96 -2.97
C ARG A 42 -1.66 12.96 -2.75
N LEU A 43 -0.89 12.34 -3.64
CA LEU A 43 0.56 12.22 -3.49
C LEU A 43 1.32 13.45 -3.96
N PHE A 44 0.90 14.08 -5.08
CA PHE A 44 1.71 15.09 -5.77
C PHE A 44 1.12 16.50 -5.77
N LEU A 45 -0.20 16.65 -5.55
CA LEU A 45 -0.87 17.96 -5.61
C LEU A 45 -1.33 18.47 -4.24
N VAL A 46 -1.29 17.63 -3.19
CA VAL A 46 -1.54 18.07 -1.81
C VAL A 46 -0.21 18.50 -1.19
N GLY A 47 -0.02 19.81 -0.99
CA GLY A 47 1.22 20.40 -0.50
C GLY A 47 2.05 21.02 -1.63
N ALA A 48 3.38 20.98 -1.50
CA ALA A 48 4.27 21.48 -2.55
C ALA A 48 4.69 20.34 -3.48
N GLY A 49 4.41 20.48 -4.77
CA GLY A 49 4.81 19.56 -5.82
C GLY A 49 5.72 20.23 -6.86
N ILE A 50 6.69 19.48 -7.40
CA ILE A 50 7.58 19.92 -8.48
C ILE A 50 7.68 18.84 -9.57
N GLY A 51 7.63 19.25 -10.83
CA GLY A 51 7.84 18.43 -12.01
C GLY A 51 9.03 18.89 -12.82
N GLY A 52 9.85 17.94 -13.28
CA GLY A 52 10.98 18.17 -14.18
C GLY A 52 10.65 17.72 -15.59
N ARG A 53 10.68 18.64 -16.55
CA ARG A 53 10.43 18.39 -17.96
C ARG A 53 11.71 18.46 -18.76
N ASP A 54 11.88 17.51 -19.69
CA ASP A 54 13.02 17.48 -20.61
C ASP A 54 12.84 18.46 -21.78
N GLU A 55 13.77 18.44 -22.72
CA GLU A 55 13.79 19.32 -23.90
C GLU A 55 12.61 19.11 -24.85
N THR A 56 11.95 17.93 -24.78
CA THR A 56 10.73 17.64 -25.57
C THR A 56 9.46 18.08 -24.86
N GLY A 57 9.56 18.50 -23.59
CA GLY A 57 8.44 18.89 -22.74
C GLY A 57 7.86 17.73 -21.93
N ASP A 58 8.40 16.51 -22.05
CA ASP A 58 7.92 15.33 -21.33
C ASP A 58 8.27 15.41 -19.84
N LEU A 59 7.32 15.05 -18.99
CA LEU A 59 7.56 14.94 -17.55
C LEU A 59 8.43 13.70 -17.25
N VAL A 60 9.70 13.94 -16.90
CA VAL A 60 10.68 12.88 -16.65
C VAL A 60 10.97 12.65 -15.17
N ALA A 61 10.60 13.61 -14.32
CA ALA A 61 10.76 13.50 -12.87
C ALA A 61 9.67 14.30 -12.15
N ALA A 62 9.24 13.82 -10.99
CA ALA A 62 8.28 14.52 -10.13
C ALA A 62 8.56 14.22 -8.67
N ALA A 63 8.35 15.20 -7.79
CA ALA A 63 8.32 14.99 -6.34
C ALA A 63 7.31 15.90 -5.67
N ALA A 64 6.89 15.50 -4.48
CA ALA A 64 6.05 16.34 -3.64
C ALA A 64 6.38 16.15 -2.15
N VAL A 65 6.14 17.22 -1.38
CA VAL A 65 6.24 17.24 0.09
C VAL A 65 4.95 17.80 0.65
N ARG A 66 4.37 17.08 1.61
CA ARG A 66 3.15 17.48 2.31
C ARG A 66 3.33 17.42 3.81
N LEU A 67 2.50 18.14 4.53
CA LEU A 67 2.40 18.04 5.99
C LEU A 67 1.84 16.68 6.40
N GLU A 68 2.49 16.04 7.37
CA GLU A 68 1.99 14.84 8.04
C GLU A 68 1.99 15.06 9.56
N GLY A 69 1.10 15.96 9.98
CA GLY A 69 1.08 16.47 11.35
C GLY A 69 2.09 17.62 11.61
N PRO A 70 2.21 18.08 12.84
CA PRO A 70 2.99 19.29 13.16
C PRO A 70 4.51 19.12 13.04
N GLN A 71 5.03 17.89 13.21
CA GLN A 71 6.47 17.62 13.29
C GLN A 71 7.01 16.69 12.19
N ALA A 72 6.18 16.31 11.23
CA ALA A 72 6.56 15.40 10.16
C ALA A 72 6.17 15.93 8.79
N ARG A 73 6.97 15.58 7.79
CA ARG A 73 6.69 15.79 6.37
C ARG A 73 6.72 14.45 5.66
N SER A 74 5.75 14.24 4.79
CA SER A 74 5.73 13.09 3.89
C SER A 74 6.17 13.55 2.51
N ALA A 75 7.16 12.87 1.94
CA ALA A 75 7.65 13.09 0.58
C ALA A 75 7.36 11.88 -0.30
N THR A 76 7.21 12.11 -1.58
CA THR A 76 7.20 11.07 -2.62
C THR A 76 7.93 11.58 -3.85
N GLY A 77 8.37 10.66 -4.73
CA GLY A 77 9.02 11.05 -5.98
C GLY A 77 9.04 9.92 -6.99
N LEU A 78 9.06 10.31 -8.25
CA LEU A 78 9.17 9.44 -9.41
C LEU A 78 10.25 9.97 -10.35
N VAL A 79 11.04 9.07 -10.93
CA VAL A 79 11.96 9.39 -12.03
C VAL A 79 11.72 8.37 -13.14
N ARG A 80 11.43 8.86 -14.35
CA ARG A 80 11.23 8.03 -15.55
C ARG A 80 12.38 7.05 -15.69
N PRO A 81 12.15 5.75 -15.89
CA PRO A 81 13.21 4.75 -15.95
C PRO A 81 14.36 5.10 -16.92
N SER A 82 14.04 5.67 -18.10
CA SER A 82 15.02 6.11 -19.10
C SER A 82 15.85 7.34 -18.68
N ALA A 83 15.38 8.11 -17.68
CA ALA A 83 16.05 9.33 -17.19
C ALA A 83 16.79 9.11 -15.85
N ARG A 84 16.82 7.87 -15.35
CA ARG A 84 17.57 7.51 -14.12
C ARG A 84 19.07 7.61 -14.34
N TYR A 85 19.80 7.68 -13.25
CA TYR A 85 21.28 7.80 -13.19
C TYR A 85 21.85 9.12 -13.71
N GLY A 86 21.01 10.04 -14.23
CA GLY A 86 21.38 11.40 -14.63
C GLY A 86 21.37 12.43 -13.47
N GLY A 87 21.23 12.00 -12.22
CA GLY A 87 21.24 12.90 -11.05
C GLY A 87 19.87 13.49 -10.65
N LEU A 88 18.78 13.24 -11.40
CA LEU A 88 17.44 13.78 -11.12
C LEU A 88 16.93 13.37 -9.75
N GLY A 89 17.12 12.12 -9.36
CA GLY A 89 16.74 11.64 -8.03
C GLY A 89 17.40 12.43 -6.90
N ARG A 90 18.68 12.77 -7.02
CA ARG A 90 19.39 13.59 -6.04
C ARG A 90 18.85 15.02 -5.98
N GLN A 91 18.53 15.61 -7.13
CA GLN A 91 17.91 16.95 -7.18
C GLN A 91 16.55 16.96 -6.48
N LEU A 92 15.69 15.94 -6.74
CA LEU A 92 14.41 15.79 -6.05
C LEU A 92 14.59 15.58 -4.54
N ALA A 93 15.54 14.74 -4.14
CA ALA A 93 15.82 14.49 -2.71
C ALA A 93 16.30 15.75 -1.98
N ALA A 94 17.18 16.54 -2.60
CA ALA A 94 17.63 17.82 -2.06
C ALA A 94 16.46 18.80 -1.93
N TRP A 95 15.63 18.92 -2.94
CA TRP A 95 14.43 19.75 -2.94
C TRP A 95 13.43 19.34 -1.85
N CYS A 96 13.22 18.03 -1.63
CA CYS A 96 12.38 17.52 -0.54
C CYS A 96 12.97 17.82 0.84
N ALA A 97 14.27 17.62 1.01
CA ALA A 97 14.97 17.87 2.27
C ALA A 97 14.92 19.35 2.68
N GLU A 98 15.11 20.28 1.74
CA GLU A 98 14.98 21.70 1.96
C GLU A 98 13.58 22.07 2.50
N ARG A 99 12.52 21.50 1.89
CA ARG A 99 11.13 21.75 2.29
C ARG A 99 10.71 21.04 3.58
N ALA A 100 11.41 19.99 3.95
CA ALA A 100 11.19 19.33 5.24
C ALA A 100 11.68 20.21 6.42
N GLY A 101 12.63 21.12 6.19
CA GLY A 101 13.03 22.15 7.16
C GLY A 101 13.55 21.59 8.49
N GLY A 102 14.27 20.46 8.49
CA GLY A 102 14.78 19.82 9.71
C GLY A 102 13.74 19.01 10.50
N THR A 103 12.51 18.86 9.99
CA THR A 103 11.50 17.96 10.58
C THR A 103 11.73 16.51 10.13
N LEU A 104 11.09 15.56 10.80
CA LEU A 104 11.09 14.17 10.37
C LEU A 104 10.61 14.07 8.91
N LEU A 105 11.46 13.52 8.04
CA LEU A 105 11.12 13.27 6.65
C LEU A 105 10.78 11.80 6.46
N ARG A 106 9.53 11.54 6.13
CA ARG A 106 9.03 10.23 5.74
C ARG A 106 8.91 10.17 4.21
N VAL A 107 9.61 9.25 3.57
CA VAL A 107 9.52 9.03 2.11
C VAL A 107 8.60 7.85 1.82
N VAL A 108 7.58 8.11 1.00
CA VAL A 108 6.55 7.14 0.58
C VAL A 108 6.87 6.70 -0.83
N VAL A 109 7.10 5.41 -1.03
CA VAL A 109 7.41 4.83 -2.34
C VAL A 109 6.41 3.72 -2.64
N GLU A 110 5.55 3.93 -3.63
CA GLU A 110 4.52 2.96 -4.03
C GLU A 110 4.98 2.03 -5.18
N SER A 111 6.18 2.27 -5.71
CA SER A 111 6.85 1.44 -6.72
C SER A 111 8.35 1.39 -6.38
N THR A 112 8.72 0.40 -5.58
CA THR A 112 10.07 0.26 -5.01
C THR A 112 10.88 -0.76 -5.80
N SER A 113 12.08 -0.37 -6.22
CA SER A 113 13.09 -1.25 -6.84
C SER A 113 14.34 -1.36 -5.96
N PRO A 114 15.20 -2.37 -6.15
CA PRO A 114 16.49 -2.45 -5.45
C PRO A 114 17.35 -1.20 -5.61
N GLN A 115 17.24 -0.53 -6.76
CA GLN A 115 17.95 0.73 -7.04
C GLN A 115 17.38 1.88 -6.18
N THR A 116 16.05 1.93 -6.01
CA THR A 116 15.39 2.90 -5.14
C THR A 116 15.80 2.67 -3.69
N GLU A 117 15.84 1.43 -3.23
CA GLU A 117 16.29 1.08 -1.87
C GLU A 117 17.73 1.53 -1.62
N SER A 118 18.65 1.17 -2.54
CA SER A 118 20.07 1.58 -2.46
C SER A 118 20.22 3.09 -2.48
N PHE A 119 19.42 3.80 -3.28
CA PHE A 119 19.44 5.25 -3.37
C PHE A 119 19.00 5.90 -2.06
N LEU A 120 17.87 5.46 -1.47
CA LEU A 120 17.34 6.02 -0.22
C LEU A 120 18.25 5.72 0.97
N ALA A 121 18.79 4.50 1.05
CA ALA A 121 19.79 4.14 2.05
C ALA A 121 21.05 5.00 1.93
N GLY A 122 21.52 5.27 0.70
CA GLY A 122 22.64 6.17 0.44
C GLY A 122 22.40 7.65 0.80
N LEU A 123 21.15 8.04 1.01
CA LEU A 123 20.75 9.34 1.56
C LEU A 123 20.62 9.35 3.09
N GLY A 124 20.91 8.21 3.75
CA GLY A 124 20.78 8.06 5.19
C GLY A 124 19.32 7.91 5.67
N LEU A 125 18.43 7.42 4.80
CA LEU A 125 17.09 7.01 5.23
C LEU A 125 17.09 5.52 5.59
N GLU A 126 16.24 5.14 6.54
CA GLU A 126 16.04 3.76 6.98
C GLU A 126 14.64 3.27 6.61
N PRO A 127 14.49 2.02 6.17
CA PRO A 127 13.19 1.46 5.86
C PRO A 127 12.41 1.21 7.16
N THR A 128 11.21 1.76 7.26
CA THR A 128 10.32 1.57 8.42
C THR A 128 9.14 0.67 8.11
N PHE A 129 8.88 0.43 6.83
CA PHE A 129 7.78 -0.40 6.37
C PHE A 129 8.05 -0.86 4.93
N ALA A 130 7.74 -2.12 4.62
CA ALA A 130 7.71 -2.64 3.26
C ALA A 130 6.65 -3.73 3.09
N GLU A 131 6.01 -3.76 1.92
CA GLU A 131 5.04 -4.78 1.54
C GLU A 131 5.29 -5.26 0.12
N HIS A 132 5.15 -6.59 -0.08
CA HIS A 132 4.92 -7.14 -1.40
C HIS A 132 3.54 -6.73 -1.89
N VAL A 133 3.46 -6.18 -3.09
CA VAL A 133 2.22 -6.05 -3.85
C VAL A 133 2.09 -7.33 -4.69
N MET A 134 0.98 -8.03 -4.54
CA MET A 134 0.76 -9.31 -5.20
C MET A 134 -0.49 -9.27 -6.07
N ARG A 135 -0.44 -9.99 -7.19
CA ARG A 135 -1.47 -10.05 -8.22
C ARG A 135 -1.88 -11.48 -8.53
N HIS A 136 -3.17 -11.72 -8.76
CA HIS A 136 -3.74 -12.96 -9.25
C HIS A 136 -4.58 -12.69 -10.51
N ASP A 137 -4.36 -13.42 -11.61
CA ASP A 137 -5.00 -13.20 -12.90
C ASP A 137 -6.44 -13.71 -12.99
N LEU A 138 -6.93 -14.39 -11.96
CA LEU A 138 -8.26 -15.00 -11.87
C LEU A 138 -8.60 -16.06 -12.92
N ALA A 139 -7.65 -16.47 -13.77
CA ALA A 139 -7.86 -17.50 -14.79
C ALA A 139 -8.18 -18.86 -14.15
N GLU A 140 -7.43 -19.25 -13.12
CA GLU A 140 -7.66 -20.47 -12.36
C GLU A 140 -7.81 -20.17 -10.88
N VAL A 141 -9.05 -20.14 -10.38
CA VAL A 141 -9.32 -19.86 -8.96
C VAL A 141 -9.28 -21.14 -8.11
N PRO A 142 -8.39 -21.23 -7.12
CA PRO A 142 -8.22 -22.44 -6.32
C PRO A 142 -9.46 -22.77 -5.50
N ARG A 143 -9.70 -24.09 -5.30
CA ARG A 143 -10.80 -24.59 -4.47
C ARG A 143 -10.28 -25.00 -3.11
N VAL A 144 -10.52 -24.17 -2.10
CA VAL A 144 -10.20 -24.49 -0.69
C VAL A 144 -11.51 -24.67 0.08
N ARG A 145 -11.67 -25.84 0.70
CA ARG A 145 -12.87 -26.15 1.50
C ARG A 145 -12.85 -25.33 2.79
N ARG A 146 -14.02 -24.88 3.22
CA ARG A 146 -14.19 -24.28 4.55
C ARG A 146 -14.03 -25.36 5.61
N PRO A 147 -13.30 -25.08 6.72
CA PRO A 147 -13.26 -25.97 7.85
C PRO A 147 -14.66 -26.30 8.36
N ALA A 148 -14.87 -27.56 8.81
CA ALA A 148 -16.18 -28.02 9.23
C ALA A 148 -16.71 -27.27 10.46
N GLY A 149 -18.02 -27.06 10.50
CA GLY A 149 -18.68 -26.43 11.65
C GLY A 149 -18.53 -24.92 11.74
N MET A 150 -18.00 -24.25 10.71
CA MET A 150 -17.90 -22.80 10.67
C MET A 150 -19.06 -22.17 9.90
N VAL A 151 -19.52 -21.01 10.35
CA VAL A 151 -20.53 -20.18 9.70
C VAL A 151 -19.87 -18.90 9.17
N SER A 152 -20.26 -18.48 7.95
CA SER A 152 -19.72 -17.27 7.32
C SER A 152 -20.85 -16.25 7.13
N LEU A 153 -20.69 -15.06 7.67
CA LEU A 153 -21.65 -13.96 7.60
C LEU A 153 -21.11 -12.83 6.73
N PRO A 154 -21.96 -12.17 5.92
CA PRO A 154 -21.56 -10.97 5.19
C PRO A 154 -21.39 -9.79 6.15
N TRP A 155 -20.77 -8.70 5.65
CA TRP A 155 -20.79 -7.44 6.36
C TRP A 155 -22.22 -6.85 6.38
N SER A 156 -22.59 -6.33 7.53
CA SER A 156 -23.75 -5.48 7.77
C SER A 156 -23.48 -4.67 9.05
N GLU A 157 -24.32 -3.71 9.38
CA GLU A 157 -24.22 -2.96 10.65
C GLU A 157 -24.29 -3.90 11.86
N ASP A 158 -25.16 -4.92 11.82
CA ASP A 158 -25.30 -5.94 12.88
C ASP A 158 -24.03 -6.80 13.04
N THR A 159 -23.31 -7.05 11.97
CA THR A 159 -22.09 -7.88 11.98
C THR A 159 -20.80 -7.08 12.14
N ALA A 160 -20.82 -5.75 12.04
CA ALA A 160 -19.64 -4.89 12.11
C ALA A 160 -18.81 -5.12 13.38
N THR A 161 -19.46 -5.32 14.54
CA THR A 161 -18.79 -5.65 15.80
C THR A 161 -18.05 -7.00 15.75
N LEU A 162 -18.59 -7.99 15.03
CA LEU A 162 -17.94 -9.31 14.85
C LEU A 162 -16.70 -9.18 13.96
N PHE A 163 -16.77 -8.39 12.89
CA PHE A 163 -15.63 -8.09 12.05
C PHE A 163 -14.51 -7.39 12.84
N HIS A 164 -14.83 -6.35 13.61
CA HIS A 164 -13.84 -5.65 14.41
C HIS A 164 -13.21 -6.55 15.48
N ARG A 165 -14.02 -7.43 16.14
CA ARG A 165 -13.49 -8.43 17.07
C ARG A 165 -12.54 -9.40 16.37
N ALA A 166 -12.88 -9.86 15.15
CA ALA A 166 -12.02 -10.72 14.36
C ALA A 166 -10.73 -10.02 13.93
N TYR A 167 -10.81 -8.75 13.51
CA TYR A 167 -9.68 -7.88 13.19
C TYR A 167 -8.71 -7.79 14.38
N ARG A 168 -9.18 -7.34 15.54
CA ARG A 168 -8.37 -7.23 16.75
C ARG A 168 -7.73 -8.56 17.14
N ALA A 169 -8.53 -9.64 17.23
CA ALA A 169 -8.04 -10.95 17.62
C ALA A 169 -7.02 -11.56 16.63
N SER A 170 -7.08 -11.19 15.34
CA SER A 170 -6.15 -11.67 14.32
C SER A 170 -4.83 -10.92 14.29
N PHE A 171 -4.84 -9.63 14.70
CA PHE A 171 -3.70 -8.73 14.49
C PHE A 171 -3.07 -8.18 15.78
N ALA A 172 -3.66 -8.43 16.94
CA ALA A 172 -3.16 -7.95 18.24
C ALA A 172 -1.70 -8.33 18.55
N GLU A 173 -1.22 -9.45 17.99
CA GLU A 173 0.17 -9.91 18.17
C GLU A 173 1.20 -9.18 17.27
N ARG A 174 0.74 -8.34 16.33
CA ARG A 174 1.65 -7.62 15.43
C ARG A 174 2.33 -6.46 16.16
N PRO A 175 3.65 -6.32 16.04
CA PRO A 175 4.33 -5.12 16.52
C PRO A 175 3.69 -3.84 15.95
N GLY A 176 3.44 -2.86 16.81
CA GLY A 176 2.86 -1.58 16.39
C GLY A 176 1.38 -1.65 15.95
N PHE A 177 0.65 -2.70 16.33
CA PHE A 177 -0.79 -2.80 16.03
C PHE A 177 -1.55 -1.59 16.60
N PRO A 178 -2.24 -0.78 15.77
CA PRO A 178 -2.81 0.50 16.19
C PRO A 178 -4.05 0.38 17.07
N ASP A 179 -4.65 -0.81 17.16
CA ASP A 179 -5.90 -1.11 17.89
C ASP A 179 -6.99 -0.01 17.82
N PRO A 180 -7.47 0.36 16.62
CA PRO A 180 -8.42 1.43 16.47
C PRO A 180 -9.76 1.10 17.16
N PRO A 181 -10.44 2.10 17.78
CA PRO A 181 -11.79 1.91 18.30
C PRO A 181 -12.77 1.48 17.18
N LEU A 182 -13.79 0.68 17.54
CA LEU A 182 -14.80 0.17 16.60
C LEU A 182 -15.32 1.25 15.62
N GLY A 183 -15.77 2.40 16.15
CA GLY A 183 -16.33 3.45 15.30
C GLY A 183 -15.33 4.06 14.32
N ALA A 184 -14.05 4.18 14.67
CA ALA A 184 -13.00 4.67 13.77
C ALA A 184 -12.68 3.63 12.68
N TRP A 185 -12.57 2.35 13.07
CA TRP A 185 -12.30 1.27 12.13
C TRP A 185 -13.44 1.06 11.13
N VAL A 186 -14.69 1.09 11.60
CA VAL A 186 -15.90 1.00 10.73
C VAL A 186 -15.94 2.17 9.76
N ARG A 187 -15.75 3.42 10.24
CA ARG A 187 -15.73 4.59 9.36
C ARG A 187 -14.67 4.44 8.27
N GLY A 188 -13.45 4.04 8.62
CA GLY A 188 -12.39 3.86 7.64
C GLY A 188 -12.72 2.84 6.54
N LEU A 189 -13.55 1.83 6.84
CA LEU A 189 -14.03 0.88 5.84
C LEU A 189 -15.16 1.46 4.98
N VAL A 190 -16.20 2.05 5.62
CA VAL A 190 -17.40 2.47 4.88
C VAL A 190 -17.21 3.77 4.10
N GLU A 191 -16.23 4.59 4.46
CA GLU A 191 -15.82 5.78 3.72
C GLU A 191 -14.97 5.46 2.49
N ASP A 192 -14.43 4.24 2.38
CA ASP A 192 -13.79 3.79 1.15
C ASP A 192 -14.82 3.50 0.07
N PRO A 193 -14.88 4.26 -1.04
CA PRO A 193 -15.84 4.04 -2.12
C PRO A 193 -15.67 2.68 -2.81
N GLY A 194 -14.47 2.10 -2.69
CA GLY A 194 -14.16 0.76 -3.18
C GLY A 194 -14.70 -0.37 -2.30
N PHE A 195 -15.04 -0.12 -1.03
CA PHE A 195 -15.46 -1.17 -0.09
C PHE A 195 -16.67 -1.97 -0.60
N ARG A 196 -16.60 -3.30 -0.49
CA ARG A 196 -17.63 -4.25 -0.97
C ARG A 196 -18.19 -5.09 0.19
N PRO A 197 -19.15 -4.54 0.96
CA PRO A 197 -19.73 -5.18 2.14
C PRO A 197 -20.35 -6.55 1.81
N GLU A 198 -21.07 -6.66 0.70
CA GLU A 198 -21.73 -7.88 0.25
C GLU A 198 -20.76 -9.02 -0.06
N ARG A 199 -19.47 -8.72 -0.29
CA ARG A 199 -18.42 -9.70 -0.57
C ARG A 199 -17.54 -9.97 0.65
N SER A 200 -17.42 -9.03 1.57
CA SER A 200 -16.67 -9.15 2.82
C SER A 200 -17.30 -10.19 3.76
N ARG A 201 -16.48 -10.91 4.53
CA ARG A 201 -16.96 -12.02 5.38
C ARG A 201 -16.27 -12.04 6.73
N VAL A 202 -17.08 -12.30 7.76
CA VAL A 202 -16.60 -12.78 9.07
C VAL A 202 -16.99 -14.24 9.23
N VAL A 203 -16.12 -15.03 9.86
CA VAL A 203 -16.33 -16.46 10.10
C VAL A 203 -16.37 -16.72 11.59
N LEU A 204 -17.40 -17.47 12.00
CA LEU A 204 -17.64 -17.89 13.38
C LEU A 204 -17.48 -19.41 13.48
N ASP A 205 -17.04 -19.90 14.66
CA ASP A 205 -17.05 -21.31 15.02
C ASP A 205 -18.47 -21.76 15.46
N ARG A 206 -18.59 -23.02 15.87
CA ARG A 206 -19.89 -23.62 16.29
C ARG A 206 -20.46 -22.96 17.55
N GLU A 207 -19.60 -22.37 18.38
CA GLU A 207 -19.97 -21.67 19.60
C GLU A 207 -20.22 -20.17 19.38
N GLY A 208 -20.23 -19.71 18.12
CA GLY A 208 -20.47 -18.30 17.76
C GLY A 208 -19.25 -17.38 18.01
N ARG A 209 -18.07 -17.93 18.29
CA ARG A 209 -16.85 -17.13 18.49
C ARG A 209 -16.19 -16.82 17.15
N VAL A 210 -15.62 -15.63 17.02
CA VAL A 210 -14.92 -15.22 15.78
C VAL A 210 -13.71 -16.12 15.51
N ALA A 211 -13.56 -16.56 14.27
CA ALA A 211 -12.47 -17.42 13.80
C ALA A 211 -11.57 -16.71 12.77
N GLY A 212 -12.13 -15.81 11.98
CA GLY A 212 -11.40 -15.03 10.98
C GLY A 212 -12.32 -14.11 10.21
N PHE A 213 -11.73 -13.28 9.36
CA PHE A 213 -12.48 -12.36 8.51
C PHE A 213 -11.72 -12.01 7.23
N VAL A 214 -12.41 -11.41 6.27
CA VAL A 214 -11.85 -10.76 5.10
C VAL A 214 -12.70 -9.54 4.75
N THR A 215 -12.06 -8.41 4.47
CA THR A 215 -12.65 -7.21 3.88
C THR A 215 -12.14 -7.05 2.46
N LEU A 216 -13.04 -6.65 1.56
CA LEU A 216 -12.77 -6.54 0.14
C LEU A 216 -13.20 -5.15 -0.36
N SER A 217 -12.36 -4.57 -1.22
CA SER A 217 -12.67 -3.36 -1.97
C SER A 217 -12.46 -3.63 -3.45
N ASP A 218 -13.43 -3.31 -4.31
CA ASP A 218 -13.38 -3.58 -5.76
C ASP A 218 -12.76 -4.95 -6.10
N CYS A 219 -11.55 -4.97 -6.67
CA CYS A 219 -10.78 -6.18 -6.98
C CYS A 219 -9.59 -6.36 -6.01
N TRP A 220 -9.67 -5.81 -4.80
CA TRP A 220 -8.60 -5.79 -3.80
C TRP A 220 -8.98 -6.54 -2.52
N LEU A 221 -8.07 -7.39 -2.02
CA LEU A 221 -8.18 -7.96 -0.68
C LEU A 221 -7.52 -6.99 0.32
N ASP A 222 -8.33 -6.22 1.06
CA ASP A 222 -7.79 -5.20 1.98
C ASP A 222 -7.23 -5.81 3.24
N GLN A 223 -8.04 -6.64 3.90
CA GLN A 223 -7.65 -7.27 5.15
C GLN A 223 -8.09 -8.73 5.17
N VAL A 224 -7.17 -9.61 5.51
CA VAL A 224 -7.45 -11.03 5.77
C VAL A 224 -6.84 -11.39 7.12
N GLY A 225 -7.67 -11.84 8.04
CA GLY A 225 -7.25 -12.22 9.38
C GLY A 225 -7.79 -13.58 9.80
N VAL A 226 -6.93 -14.36 10.46
CA VAL A 226 -7.31 -15.62 11.12
C VAL A 226 -6.86 -15.55 12.58
N VAL A 227 -7.81 -15.72 13.48
CA VAL A 227 -7.55 -15.74 14.93
C VAL A 227 -6.55 -16.85 15.25
N PRO A 228 -5.54 -16.63 16.11
CA PRO A 228 -4.42 -17.55 16.34
C PRO A 228 -4.80 -19.02 16.50
N ARG A 229 -5.79 -19.32 17.34
CA ARG A 229 -6.27 -20.70 17.59
C ARG A 229 -6.82 -21.44 16.34
N TRP A 230 -7.15 -20.70 15.27
CA TRP A 230 -7.70 -21.24 14.02
C TRP A 230 -6.68 -21.24 12.87
N ARG A 231 -5.44 -20.76 13.12
CA ARG A 231 -4.36 -20.83 12.13
C ARG A 231 -3.96 -22.26 11.84
N GLY A 232 -3.37 -22.51 10.69
CA GLY A 232 -2.94 -23.86 10.27
C GLY A 232 -4.07 -24.82 9.85
N GLN A 233 -5.35 -24.42 9.98
CA GLN A 233 -6.51 -25.28 9.70
C GLN A 233 -7.17 -24.99 8.34
N GLY A 234 -6.51 -24.23 7.45
CA GLY A 234 -6.99 -23.94 6.11
C GLY A 234 -7.98 -22.77 5.99
N LEU A 235 -8.37 -22.11 7.12
CA LEU A 235 -9.35 -21.02 7.08
C LEU A 235 -8.88 -19.82 6.27
N GLY A 236 -7.62 -19.40 6.40
CA GLY A 236 -7.05 -18.30 5.61
C GLY A 236 -7.10 -18.58 4.11
N GLY A 237 -6.67 -19.77 3.70
CA GLY A 237 -6.77 -20.20 2.31
C GLY A 237 -8.21 -20.26 1.79
N HIS A 238 -9.16 -20.70 2.62
CA HIS A 238 -10.58 -20.67 2.27
C HIS A 238 -11.10 -19.24 2.05
N LEU A 239 -10.78 -18.31 2.96
CA LEU A 239 -11.21 -16.90 2.85
C LEU A 239 -10.68 -16.28 1.56
N VAL A 240 -9.38 -16.43 1.28
CA VAL A 240 -8.74 -15.91 0.06
C VAL A 240 -9.33 -16.54 -1.20
N ALA A 241 -9.40 -17.87 -1.28
CA ALA A 241 -9.98 -18.57 -2.45
C ALA A 241 -11.45 -18.21 -2.70
N ARG A 242 -12.22 -17.95 -1.63
CA ARG A 242 -13.58 -17.45 -1.73
C ARG A 242 -13.64 -16.04 -2.30
N SER A 243 -12.71 -15.16 -1.86
CA SER A 243 -12.59 -13.78 -2.35
C SER A 243 -12.22 -13.75 -3.83
N LEU A 244 -11.27 -14.57 -4.27
CA LEU A 244 -10.91 -14.70 -5.68
C LEU A 244 -12.12 -15.10 -6.53
N ARG A 245 -12.94 -16.08 -6.06
CA ARG A 245 -14.20 -16.43 -6.75
C ARG A 245 -15.22 -15.30 -6.80
N ALA A 246 -15.27 -14.46 -5.75
CA ALA A 246 -16.15 -13.29 -5.72
C ALA A 246 -15.70 -12.24 -6.73
N PHE A 247 -14.40 -11.98 -6.85
CA PHE A 247 -13.82 -11.08 -7.84
C PHE A 247 -14.05 -11.58 -9.28
N SER A 248 -13.77 -12.84 -9.56
CA SER A 248 -14.02 -13.45 -10.88
C SER A 248 -15.49 -13.29 -11.30
N ARG A 249 -16.45 -13.57 -10.39
CA ARG A 249 -17.88 -13.38 -10.66
C ARG A 249 -18.29 -11.92 -10.84
N ALA A 250 -17.54 -10.99 -10.27
CA ALA A 250 -17.76 -9.56 -10.41
C ALA A 250 -17.17 -8.98 -11.69
N GLY A 251 -16.49 -9.80 -12.51
CA GLY A 251 -15.86 -9.35 -13.74
C GLY A 251 -14.51 -8.68 -13.55
N CYS A 252 -13.86 -8.81 -12.37
CA CYS A 252 -12.48 -8.36 -12.21
C CYS A 252 -11.56 -9.13 -13.17
N GLY A 253 -10.68 -8.43 -13.88
CA GLY A 253 -9.64 -9.06 -14.69
C GLY A 253 -8.52 -9.65 -13.83
N GLU A 254 -8.28 -9.04 -12.68
CA GLU A 254 -7.20 -9.38 -11.74
C GLU A 254 -7.67 -9.15 -10.30
N ALA A 255 -7.02 -9.82 -9.35
CA ALA A 255 -7.18 -9.56 -7.92
C ALA A 255 -5.83 -9.15 -7.32
N TRP A 256 -5.87 -8.24 -6.37
CA TRP A 256 -4.69 -7.65 -5.77
C TRP A 256 -4.73 -7.73 -4.25
N LEU A 257 -3.55 -7.74 -3.65
CA LEU A 257 -3.34 -7.57 -2.21
C LEU A 257 -1.97 -6.97 -1.93
N ALA A 258 -1.77 -6.44 -0.71
CA ALA A 258 -0.45 -6.14 -0.19
C ALA A 258 -0.20 -6.97 1.09
N VAL A 259 1.05 -7.39 1.29
CA VAL A 259 1.46 -8.19 2.45
C VAL A 259 2.86 -7.78 2.90
N GLY A 260 3.03 -7.56 4.21
CA GLY A 260 4.34 -7.21 4.77
C GLY A 260 5.43 -8.20 4.39
N VAL A 261 6.63 -7.71 4.10
CA VAL A 261 7.77 -8.54 3.63
C VAL A 261 8.12 -9.67 4.58
N ASP A 262 7.93 -9.46 5.89
CA ASP A 262 8.20 -10.46 6.94
C ASP A 262 6.96 -11.29 7.31
N ASN A 263 5.84 -11.14 6.58
CA ASN A 263 4.60 -11.83 6.92
C ASN A 263 4.55 -13.22 6.27
N PRO A 264 4.47 -14.31 7.05
CA PRO A 264 4.43 -15.69 6.52
C PRO A 264 3.19 -15.97 5.65
N ALA A 265 2.19 -15.09 5.64
CA ALA A 265 1.04 -15.21 4.74
C ALA A 265 1.42 -15.05 3.26
N HIS A 266 2.57 -14.45 2.93
CA HIS A 266 3.10 -14.37 1.57
C HIS A 266 3.14 -15.73 0.89
N ASP A 267 3.68 -16.77 1.56
CA ASP A 267 3.72 -18.13 1.04
C ASP A 267 2.33 -18.74 0.83
N LEU A 268 1.36 -18.41 1.67
CA LEU A 268 -0.03 -18.82 1.46
C LEU A 268 -0.58 -18.23 0.17
N TYR A 269 -0.36 -16.95 -0.08
CA TYR A 269 -0.83 -16.28 -1.29
C TYR A 269 -0.17 -16.86 -2.54
N ARG A 270 1.14 -17.12 -2.52
CA ARG A 270 1.84 -17.80 -3.63
C ARG A 270 1.26 -19.18 -3.93
N ARG A 271 0.99 -20.00 -2.89
CA ARG A 271 0.33 -21.31 -3.08
C ARG A 271 -1.10 -21.19 -3.64
N LEU A 272 -1.74 -20.06 -3.47
CA LEU A 272 -3.08 -19.79 -4.02
C LEU A 272 -3.05 -19.14 -5.41
N GLY A 273 -1.86 -19.01 -6.03
CA GLY A 273 -1.71 -18.51 -7.39
C GLY A 273 -1.38 -17.03 -7.52
N PHE A 274 -1.18 -16.30 -6.41
CA PHE A 274 -0.69 -14.93 -6.49
C PHE A 274 0.78 -14.89 -6.90
N LEU A 275 1.12 -13.91 -7.71
CA LEU A 275 2.47 -13.58 -8.14
C LEU A 275 2.89 -12.24 -7.55
N ASP A 276 4.17 -12.11 -7.23
CA ASP A 276 4.75 -10.83 -6.84
C ASP A 276 4.68 -9.84 -8.01
N ALA A 277 4.12 -8.68 -7.78
CA ALA A 277 3.95 -7.61 -8.76
C ALA A 277 4.75 -6.34 -8.41
N GLY A 278 5.60 -6.43 -7.42
CA GLY A 278 6.49 -5.36 -6.97
C GLY A 278 6.44 -5.12 -5.47
N LEU A 279 7.09 -4.06 -5.04
CA LEU A 279 7.17 -3.63 -3.64
C LEU A 279 6.66 -2.21 -3.48
N ARG A 280 6.18 -1.92 -2.28
CA ARG A 280 5.95 -0.56 -1.77
C ARG A 280 6.64 -0.41 -0.42
N SER A 281 7.14 0.78 -0.11
CA SER A 281 7.92 1.00 1.10
C SER A 281 7.75 2.39 1.70
N ARG A 282 8.14 2.51 2.98
CA ARG A 282 8.23 3.76 3.72
C ARG A 282 9.62 3.84 4.31
N TRP A 283 10.19 5.01 4.22
CA TRP A 283 11.55 5.31 4.67
C TRP A 283 11.53 6.55 5.54
N GLU A 284 12.35 6.59 6.56
CA GLU A 284 12.45 7.74 7.46
C GLU A 284 13.90 8.12 7.67
N ARG A 285 14.13 9.43 7.80
CA ARG A 285 15.40 9.93 8.34
C ARG A 285 15.16 10.30 9.79
N ALA A 286 15.92 9.69 10.70
CA ALA A 286 15.92 10.10 12.09
C ALA A 286 16.31 11.59 12.20
N VAL A 287 15.54 12.36 12.96
CA VAL A 287 15.99 13.66 13.40
C VAL A 287 17.12 13.40 14.39
N PRO A 288 18.34 13.96 14.23
CA PRO A 288 19.36 13.88 15.27
C PRO A 288 18.73 14.41 16.58
N GLY A 289 18.66 13.56 17.60
CA GLY A 289 18.18 13.97 18.91
C GLY A 289 19.08 15.10 19.44
N GLU A 290 18.52 16.07 20.18
CA GLU A 290 19.25 17.18 20.81
C GLU A 290 20.37 16.72 21.76
N GLY A 291 20.66 15.42 21.86
CA GLY A 291 21.66 14.82 22.75
C GLY A 291 23.06 14.60 22.14
N ASP A 292 23.25 14.75 20.82
CA ASP A 292 24.53 14.43 20.16
C ASP A 292 25.42 15.64 19.85
N LEU A 293 25.11 16.81 20.39
CA LEU A 293 25.93 18.01 20.25
C LEU A 293 26.87 18.23 21.46
N SER A 294 27.17 17.18 22.22
CA SER A 294 28.12 17.23 23.35
C SER A 294 29.21 16.17 23.15
N SER A 295 30.12 16.38 22.22
CA SER A 295 31.44 15.73 22.22
C SER A 295 32.44 16.61 21.51
#